data_588e535a57ad7691232ab109e9254f33
#
_entry.id   588e535a57ad7691232ab109e9254f33
#
_cell.length_a   1.000
_cell.length_b   1.000
_cell.length_c   1.000
_cell.angle_alpha   90.00
_cell.angle_beta   90.00
_cell.angle_gamma   90.00
#
_symmetry.space_group_name_H-M   'P 1'
#
loop_
_entity.id
_entity.type
_entity.pdbx_description
1 polymer ?
#
loop_
_entity_poly.entity_id
_entity_poly.type
_entity_poly.pdbx_seq_one_letter_code
_entity_poly.pdbx_strand_id
1 'polypeptide(L)' 'MQAELLVRMINQIADFYGSGSEADVAAQETLMHVKRMWADRMRRQMVEIGPADPGLGPVARRAVELLVATDAPSRVAG' A
#
# COMPACT_ATOMS: atom_id res chain seq x y z
N MET A 1 6.81 12.70 5.33
CA MET A 1 5.40 12.88 5.01
C MET A 1 4.54 12.48 6.16
N GLN A 2 3.38 13.08 6.27
CA GLN A 2 2.46 12.72 7.33
C GLN A 2 1.77 11.42 7.00
N ALA A 3 1.60 10.58 8.00
CA ALA A 3 0.98 9.29 7.83
C ALA A 3 -0.43 9.39 7.24
N GLU A 4 -1.20 10.36 7.70
CA GLU A 4 -2.57 10.54 7.21
C GLU A 4 -2.60 10.84 5.72
N LEU A 5 -1.63 11.58 5.24
CA LEU A 5 -1.58 11.91 3.83
C LEU A 5 -1.30 10.66 3.00
N LEU A 6 -0.37 9.84 3.45
CA LEU A 6 -0.06 8.61 2.73
C LEU A 6 -1.24 7.65 2.71
N VAL A 7 -1.95 7.53 3.83
CA VAL A 7 -3.14 6.70 3.89
C VAL A 7 -4.19 7.20 2.91
N ARG A 8 -4.39 8.51 2.86
CA ARG A 8 -5.34 9.10 1.92
C ARG A 8 -4.94 8.83 0.48
N MET A 9 -3.66 8.97 0.19
CA MET A 9 -3.16 8.77 -1.16
C MET A 9 -3.34 7.33 -1.62
N ILE A 10 -3.01 6.37 -0.77
CA ILE A 10 -3.14 4.98 -1.18
C ILE A 10 -4.61 4.57 -1.30
N ASN A 11 -5.48 5.15 -0.47
CA ASN A 11 -6.92 4.91 -0.60
C ASN A 11 -7.43 5.43 -1.95
N GLN A 12 -6.96 6.58 -2.39
CA GLN A 12 -7.38 7.13 -3.67
C GLN A 12 -6.93 6.25 -4.84
N ILE A 13 -5.72 5.74 -4.76
CA ILE A 13 -5.21 4.84 -5.78
C ILE A 13 -6.04 3.56 -5.78
N ALA A 14 -6.31 3.03 -4.59
CA ALA A 14 -7.09 1.81 -4.45
C ALA A 14 -8.51 1.98 -4.99
N ASP A 15 -9.10 3.15 -4.77
CA ASP A 15 -10.45 3.42 -5.29
C ASP A 15 -10.45 3.43 -6.81
N PHE A 16 -9.41 3.99 -7.39
CA PHE A 16 -9.30 4.05 -8.84
C PHE A 16 -9.26 2.64 -9.44
N TYR A 17 -8.40 1.79 -8.91
CA TYR A 17 -8.26 0.44 -9.44
C TYR A 17 -9.38 -0.49 -8.98
N GLY A 18 -9.99 -0.19 -7.85
CA GLY A 18 -11.05 -1.02 -7.30
C GLY A 18 -12.37 -0.92 -8.05
N SER A 19 -12.53 0.14 -8.83
CA SER A 19 -13.76 0.35 -9.56
C SER A 19 -13.84 -0.65 -10.72
N GLY A 20 -14.63 -1.66 -10.58
CA GLY A 20 -14.83 -2.64 -11.66
C GLY A 20 -13.88 -3.82 -11.65
N SER A 21 -13.05 -3.96 -10.63
CA SER A 21 -12.14 -5.09 -10.52
C SER A 21 -12.36 -5.84 -9.22
N GLU A 22 -11.92 -7.08 -9.18
CA GLU A 22 -11.93 -7.83 -7.94
C GLU A 22 -10.95 -7.22 -6.98
N ALA A 23 -11.22 -7.38 -5.70
CA ALA A 23 -10.40 -6.76 -4.66
C ALA A 23 -8.92 -7.15 -4.73
N ASP A 24 -8.64 -8.41 -4.98
CA ASP A 24 -7.25 -8.86 -5.04
C ASP A 24 -6.52 -8.29 -6.26
N VAL A 25 -7.20 -8.21 -7.38
CA VAL A 25 -6.62 -7.63 -8.58
C VAL A 25 -6.36 -6.14 -8.36
N ALA A 26 -7.34 -5.45 -7.78
CA ALA A 26 -7.20 -4.03 -7.49
C ALA A 26 -6.06 -3.77 -6.50
N ALA A 27 -5.91 -4.65 -5.52
CA ALA A 27 -4.83 -4.50 -4.54
C ALA A 27 -3.47 -4.68 -5.19
N GLN A 28 -3.34 -5.63 -6.11
CA GLN A 28 -2.08 -5.83 -6.81
C GLN A 28 -1.76 -4.65 -7.72
N GLU A 29 -2.77 -4.11 -8.39
CA GLU A 29 -2.56 -2.93 -9.24
C GLU A 29 -2.17 -1.72 -8.41
N THR A 30 -2.78 -1.57 -7.25
CA THR A 30 -2.44 -0.50 -6.31
C THR A 30 -0.98 -0.66 -5.85
N LEU A 31 -0.59 -1.87 -5.51
CA LEU A 31 0.77 -2.15 -5.10
C LEU A 31 1.76 -1.80 -6.21
N MET A 32 1.47 -2.19 -7.43
CA MET A 32 2.36 -1.92 -8.54
C MET A 32 2.48 -0.42 -8.80
N HIS A 33 1.37 0.31 -8.67
CA HIS A 33 1.38 1.75 -8.83
C HIS A 33 2.29 2.38 -7.78
N VAL A 34 2.14 1.97 -6.54
CA VAL A 34 2.95 2.49 -5.43
C VAL A 34 4.43 2.18 -5.66
N LYS A 35 4.73 0.96 -6.06
CA LYS A 35 6.12 0.58 -6.28
C LYS A 35 6.76 1.35 -7.44
N ARG A 36 5.97 1.69 -8.43
CA ARG A 36 6.48 2.40 -9.58
C ARG A 36 6.58 3.90 -9.36
N MET A 37 5.59 4.47 -8.67
CA MET A 37 5.43 5.91 -8.61
C MET A 37 5.89 6.56 -7.31
N TRP A 38 5.87 5.81 -6.22
CA TRP A 38 6.23 6.38 -4.93
C TRP A 38 7.74 6.27 -4.70
N ALA A 39 8.30 7.30 -4.05
CA ALA A 39 9.71 7.26 -3.65
C ALA A 39 9.90 6.22 -2.54
N ASP A 40 11.12 5.72 -2.43
CA ASP A 40 11.44 4.72 -1.41
C ASP A 40 11.04 5.16 -0.01
N ARG A 41 11.26 6.42 0.30
CA ARG A 41 10.93 6.94 1.62
C ARG A 41 9.43 6.81 1.90
N MET A 42 8.62 7.09 0.90
CA MET A 42 7.17 7.00 1.05
C MET A 42 6.74 5.56 1.27
N ARG A 43 7.33 4.65 0.50
CA ARG A 43 7.00 3.22 0.65
C ARG A 43 7.40 2.71 2.02
N ARG A 44 8.58 3.09 2.49
CA ARG A 44 9.01 2.66 3.81
C ARG A 44 8.10 3.19 4.90
N GLN A 45 7.67 4.42 4.76
CA GLN A 45 6.77 5.01 5.73
C GLN A 45 5.43 4.28 5.74
N MET A 46 4.93 3.89 4.56
CA MET A 46 3.68 3.15 4.48
C MET A 46 3.83 1.78 5.13
N VAL A 47 4.98 1.14 4.97
CA VAL A 47 5.25 -0.14 5.64
C VAL A 47 5.23 0.05 7.16
N GLU A 48 5.79 1.14 7.65
CA GLU A 48 5.77 1.43 9.09
C GLU A 48 4.36 1.67 9.61
N ILE A 49 3.53 2.35 8.82
CA ILE A 49 2.14 2.55 9.19
C ILE A 49 1.43 1.21 9.30
N GLY A 50 1.66 0.34 8.33
CA GLY A 50 1.15 -1.02 8.37
C GLY A 50 -0.30 -1.16 7.97
N PRO A 51 -0.73 -2.40 7.69
CA PRO A 51 -2.09 -2.64 7.21
C PRO A 51 -3.16 -2.54 8.27
N ALA A 52 -2.79 -2.42 9.52
CA ALA A 52 -3.77 -2.31 10.60
C ALA A 52 -4.33 -0.92 10.79
N ASP A 53 -3.82 0.05 10.06
CA ASP A 53 -4.27 1.43 10.21
C ASP A 53 -5.77 1.53 9.91
N PRO A 54 -6.56 2.10 10.82
CA PRO A 54 -8.02 2.13 10.64
C PRO A 54 -8.49 3.02 9.49
N GLY A 55 -7.63 3.87 8.99
CA GLY A 55 -7.99 4.73 7.84
C GLY A 55 -7.95 4.04 6.50
N LEU A 56 -7.36 2.84 6.43
CA LEU A 56 -7.24 2.14 5.17
C LEU A 56 -8.55 1.45 4.77
N GLY A 57 -8.96 1.64 3.54
CA GLY A 57 -10.08 0.89 2.99
C GLY A 57 -9.63 -0.54 2.68
N PRO A 58 -10.58 -1.43 2.32
CA PRO A 58 -10.24 -2.86 2.16
C PRO A 58 -9.21 -3.13 1.08
N VAL A 59 -9.31 -2.50 -0.06
CA VAL A 59 -8.35 -2.70 -1.14
C VAL A 59 -6.99 -2.12 -0.77
N ALA A 60 -6.98 -0.92 -0.19
CA ALA A 60 -5.74 -0.29 0.24
C ALA A 60 -5.07 -1.12 1.32
N ARG A 61 -5.85 -1.67 2.25
CA ARG A 61 -5.30 -2.51 3.31
C ARG A 61 -4.62 -3.74 2.73
N ARG A 62 -5.27 -4.37 1.77
CA ARG A 62 -4.69 -5.54 1.13
C ARG A 62 -3.40 -5.16 0.39
N ALA A 63 -3.39 -4.02 -0.28
CA ALA A 63 -2.20 -3.54 -0.96
C ALA A 63 -1.06 -3.31 0.02
N VAL A 64 -1.37 -2.75 1.20
CA VAL A 64 -0.34 -2.53 2.22
C VAL A 64 0.16 -3.86 2.78
N GLU A 65 -0.71 -4.85 2.94
CA GLU A 65 -0.27 -6.18 3.35
C GLU A 65 0.75 -6.73 2.36
N LEU A 66 0.47 -6.59 1.08
CA LEU A 66 1.37 -7.06 0.05
C LEU A 66 2.67 -6.24 0.02
N LEU A 67 2.57 -4.95 0.26
CA LEU A 67 3.73 -4.09 0.32
C LEU A 67 4.64 -4.49 1.46
N VAL A 68 4.08 -4.73 2.63
CA VAL A 68 4.86 -5.17 3.79
C VAL A 68 5.54 -6.50 3.48
N ALA A 69 4.85 -7.41 2.83
CA ALA A 69 5.41 -8.71 2.52
C ALA A 69 6.56 -8.62 1.53
N THR A 70 6.53 -7.63 0.61
CA THR A 70 7.52 -7.57 -0.45
C THR A 70 8.60 -6.52 -0.24
N ASP A 71 8.27 -5.45 0.50
CA ASP A 71 9.19 -4.34 0.69
C ASP A 71 9.72 -4.20 2.10
N ALA A 72 9.23 -4.97 3.04
CA ALA A 72 9.75 -4.89 4.40
C ALA A 72 11.20 -5.32 4.41
N PRO A 73 12.02 -4.73 5.24
CA PRO A 73 13.41 -5.12 5.31
C PRO A 73 13.51 -6.59 5.61
N SER A 74 14.29 -7.27 4.81
CA SER A 74 14.42 -8.68 4.98
C SER A 74 15.46 -8.97 5.98
N ARG A 75 15.03 -9.42 7.06
CA ARG A 75 15.93 -9.86 7.99
C ARG A 75 16.33 -11.18 7.75
N VAL A 76 15.60 -11.81 6.95
CA VAL A 76 15.82 -13.14 6.64
C VAL A 76 17.10 -13.37 6.03
N ALA A 77 17.45 -12.49 5.19
CA ALA A 77 18.65 -12.64 4.46
C ALA A 77 19.80 -12.60 5.38
N GLY A 78 19.54 -12.08 6.45
CA GLY A 78 20.59 -12.00 7.44
C GLY A 78 20.83 -13.33 7.92
#